data_e67249f4430248cee8b379a2fe4ff82e
#
_entry.id   e67249f4430248cee8b379a2fe4ff82e
#
_cell.length_a   1.000
_cell.length_b   1.000
_cell.length_c   1.000
_cell.angle_alpha   90.00
_cell.angle_beta   90.00
_cell.angle_gamma   90.00
#
_symmetry.space_group_name_H-M   'P 1'
#
loop_
_entity.id
_entity.type
_entity.pdbx_description
1 polymer ?
#
loop_
_entity_poly.entity_id
_entity_poly.type
_entity_poly.pdbx_seq_one_letter_code
_entity_poly.pdbx_strand_id
1 'polypeptide(L)'
;MLVAKTILTLIGVAVANMLAVSILDGLSLLTLPVVVMLVIEICCVLGFLLYTRILNPLEKLYIALNVIDFDKDVIDFSKLDSLDCNDSIKEMQSITNKFKYLLDIITERINRVNSESYKSEHDGLTNCYNRVHLENMKNMYECSKSVTIIFIDVNNLKRMNDEFGHEAGDALLKSAAFKLGFWNNYGDVYRMGGDEFMIVVLNKNVDYMNKLVNQWYPTVGQLNRDTDGFKCVLSYGVAHGQQGCNFDALQKQADDKMYDMKVALKKKFGEPLR
;
A
#
# COMPACT_ATOMS: atom_id res chain seq x y z
N MET A 1 -26.49 25.83 3.83
CA MET A 1 -27.97 26.01 3.73
C MET A 1 -28.68 25.89 5.07
N LEU A 2 -28.38 24.90 5.92
CA LEU A 2 -28.99 24.72 7.24
C LEU A 2 -28.67 25.89 8.21
N VAL A 3 -27.41 26.32 8.27
CA VAL A 3 -26.91 27.42 9.11
C VAL A 3 -27.59 28.74 8.76
N ALA A 4 -27.74 29.08 7.49
CA ALA A 4 -28.43 30.30 7.05
C ALA A 4 -29.89 30.28 7.49
N LYS A 5 -30.57 29.12 7.45
CA LYS A 5 -31.92 28.95 7.93
C LYS A 5 -32.03 29.15 9.44
N THR A 6 -31.09 28.63 10.22
CA THR A 6 -31.09 28.78 11.68
C THR A 6 -30.82 30.22 12.09
N ILE A 7 -29.89 30.92 11.44
CA ILE A 7 -29.62 32.34 11.66
C ILE A 7 -30.88 33.19 11.33
N LEU A 8 -31.52 32.92 10.19
CA LEU A 8 -32.73 33.65 9.79
C LEU A 8 -33.89 33.43 10.77
N THR A 9 -34.00 32.21 11.34
CA THR A 9 -35.03 31.90 12.36
C THR A 9 -34.76 32.64 13.68
N LEU A 10 -33.50 32.67 14.11
CA LEU A 10 -33.08 33.39 15.34
C LEU A 10 -33.30 34.89 15.19
N ILE A 11 -32.99 35.50 14.04
CA ILE A 11 -33.25 36.89 13.73
C ILE A 11 -34.78 37.15 13.76
N GLY A 12 -35.55 36.27 13.14
CA GLY A 12 -37.00 36.40 13.13
C GLY A 12 -37.65 36.39 14.53
N VAL A 13 -37.18 35.50 15.41
CA VAL A 13 -37.65 35.42 16.80
C VAL A 13 -37.21 36.63 17.61
N ALA A 14 -36.00 37.14 17.44
CA ALA A 14 -35.53 38.34 18.12
C ALA A 14 -36.30 39.57 17.70
N VAL A 15 -36.59 39.75 16.42
CA VAL A 15 -37.37 40.86 15.87
C VAL A 15 -38.85 40.79 16.37
N ALA A 16 -39.46 39.59 16.40
CA ALA A 16 -40.83 39.41 16.89
C ALA A 16 -40.95 39.74 18.39
N ASN A 17 -39.98 39.32 19.21
CA ASN A 17 -39.95 39.63 20.63
C ASN A 17 -39.79 41.14 20.89
N MET A 18 -38.96 41.84 20.14
CA MET A 18 -38.81 43.31 20.26
C MET A 18 -40.01 44.08 19.81
N LEU A 19 -40.68 43.69 18.73
CA LEU A 19 -41.94 44.26 18.30
C LEU A 19 -43.01 44.13 19.41
N ALA A 20 -43.06 42.96 20.07
CA ALA A 20 -43.99 42.74 21.18
C ALA A 20 -43.67 43.63 22.38
N VAL A 21 -42.42 43.79 22.78
CA VAL A 21 -42.00 44.70 23.88
C VAL A 21 -42.28 46.15 23.53
N SER A 22 -41.99 46.58 22.34
CA SER A 22 -42.20 47.94 21.83
C SER A 22 -43.69 48.36 21.77
N ILE A 23 -44.58 47.43 21.49
CA ILE A 23 -46.03 47.63 21.54
C ILE A 23 -46.54 47.74 22.98
N LEU A 24 -45.96 46.95 23.88
CA LEU A 24 -46.30 46.96 25.31
C LEU A 24 -45.85 48.23 26.06
N ASP A 25 -44.67 48.79 25.67
CA ASP A 25 -44.08 49.92 26.39
C ASP A 25 -44.45 51.32 25.81
N GLY A 26 -45.32 51.40 24.80
CA GLY A 26 -45.76 52.68 24.26
C GLY A 26 -44.66 53.53 23.59
N LEU A 27 -43.58 52.91 23.13
CA LEU A 27 -42.47 53.58 22.44
C LEU A 27 -42.95 54.26 21.15
N SER A 28 -42.48 55.49 20.90
CA SER A 28 -42.84 56.25 19.71
C SER A 28 -42.43 55.53 18.43
N LEU A 29 -43.25 55.59 17.38
CA LEU A 29 -43.02 54.93 16.07
C LEU A 29 -41.67 55.26 15.43
N LEU A 30 -40.98 56.32 15.87
CA LEU A 30 -39.67 56.74 15.33
C LEU A 30 -38.47 56.00 15.96
N THR A 31 -38.60 55.46 17.15
CA THR A 31 -37.54 54.75 17.87
C THR A 31 -37.55 53.27 17.52
N LEU A 32 -38.69 52.72 17.17
CA LEU A 32 -38.88 51.31 16.81
C LEU A 32 -37.98 50.82 15.65
N PRO A 33 -37.86 51.53 14.52
CA PRO A 33 -36.98 51.10 13.43
C PRO A 33 -35.50 51.06 13.83
N VAL A 34 -35.05 52.01 14.61
CA VAL A 34 -33.63 52.08 15.08
C VAL A 34 -33.31 50.89 15.99
N VAL A 35 -34.21 50.55 16.88
CA VAL A 35 -34.02 49.41 17.81
C VAL A 35 -34.03 48.09 17.04
N VAL A 36 -34.93 47.95 16.05
CA VAL A 36 -34.98 46.76 15.18
C VAL A 36 -33.68 46.61 14.39
N MET A 37 -33.13 47.70 13.83
CA MET A 37 -31.86 47.71 13.10
C MET A 37 -30.68 47.24 14.00
N LEU A 38 -30.60 47.78 15.20
CA LEU A 38 -29.54 47.39 16.17
C LEU A 38 -29.59 45.91 16.57
N VAL A 39 -30.79 45.38 16.74
CA VAL A 39 -30.95 43.93 17.00
C VAL A 39 -30.55 43.07 15.83
N ILE A 40 -30.92 43.47 14.64
CA ILE A 40 -30.50 42.74 13.43
C ILE A 40 -28.97 42.74 13.32
N GLU A 41 -28.31 43.88 13.56
CA GLU A 41 -26.85 43.99 13.55
C GLU A 41 -26.22 43.08 14.61
N ILE A 42 -26.72 43.09 15.86
CA ILE A 42 -26.24 42.24 16.95
C ILE A 42 -26.41 40.75 16.56
N CYS A 43 -27.57 40.35 16.04
CA CYS A 43 -27.81 38.97 15.62
C CYS A 43 -26.93 38.54 14.46
N CYS A 44 -26.65 39.45 13.51
CA CYS A 44 -25.73 39.19 12.42
C CYS A 44 -24.29 38.98 12.93
N VAL A 45 -23.83 39.85 13.84
CA VAL A 45 -22.49 39.73 14.44
C VAL A 45 -22.37 38.45 15.27
N LEU A 46 -23.36 38.13 16.10
CA LEU A 46 -23.37 36.87 16.86
C LEU A 46 -23.41 35.63 15.97
N GLY A 47 -24.24 35.69 14.93
CA GLY A 47 -24.32 34.60 13.91
C GLY A 47 -23.00 34.40 13.16
N PHE A 48 -22.35 35.49 12.80
CA PHE A 48 -21.03 35.46 12.16
C PHE A 48 -19.95 34.90 13.09
N LEU A 49 -19.94 35.31 14.35
CA LEU A 49 -19.03 34.78 15.37
C LEU A 49 -19.27 33.30 15.63
N LEU A 50 -20.52 32.85 15.74
CA LEU A 50 -20.87 31.46 15.92
C LEU A 50 -20.41 30.62 14.72
N TYR A 51 -20.63 31.12 13.52
CA TYR A 51 -20.19 30.45 12.30
C TYR A 51 -18.67 30.32 12.25
N THR A 52 -17.94 31.41 12.41
CA THR A 52 -16.47 31.40 12.25
C THR A 52 -15.78 30.65 13.39
N ARG A 53 -16.26 30.76 14.63
CA ARG A 53 -15.60 30.18 15.81
C ARG A 53 -15.97 28.73 16.10
N ILE A 54 -17.13 28.26 15.66
CA ILE A 54 -17.63 26.92 16.01
C ILE A 54 -17.98 26.10 14.77
N LEU A 55 -18.85 26.61 13.88
CA LEU A 55 -19.40 25.80 12.79
C LEU A 55 -18.39 25.54 11.67
N ASN A 56 -17.64 26.54 11.26
CA ASN A 56 -16.61 26.38 10.22
C ASN A 56 -15.50 25.40 10.61
N PRO A 57 -14.90 25.46 11.83
CA PRO A 57 -13.94 24.46 12.28
C PRO A 57 -14.51 23.06 12.39
N LEU A 58 -15.77 22.91 12.84
CA LEU A 58 -16.44 21.61 12.90
C LEU A 58 -16.69 21.03 11.49
N GLU A 59 -17.11 21.88 10.53
CA GLU A 59 -17.30 21.46 9.14
C GLU A 59 -15.98 21.02 8.52
N LYS A 60 -14.88 21.74 8.75
CA LYS A 60 -13.54 21.34 8.29
C LYS A 60 -13.10 20.02 8.91
N LEU A 61 -13.31 19.82 10.21
CA LEU A 61 -13.01 18.57 10.90
C LEU A 61 -13.84 17.40 10.35
N TYR A 62 -15.12 17.62 10.08
CA TYR A 62 -16.01 16.63 9.49
C TYR A 62 -15.58 16.25 8.08
N ILE A 63 -15.22 17.23 7.24
CA ILE A 63 -14.70 16.98 5.88
C ILE A 63 -13.40 16.18 5.95
N ALA A 64 -12.49 16.53 6.85
CA ALA A 64 -11.24 15.83 7.04
C ALA A 64 -11.44 14.37 7.47
N LEU A 65 -12.38 14.11 8.38
CA LEU A 65 -12.73 12.74 8.81
C LEU A 65 -13.33 11.91 7.68
N ASN A 66 -14.19 12.49 6.84
CA ASN A 66 -14.82 11.78 5.72
C ASN A 66 -13.87 11.52 4.54
N VAL A 67 -12.73 12.19 4.50
CA VAL A 67 -11.69 11.97 3.47
C VAL A 67 -10.77 10.80 3.87
N ILE A 68 -10.75 10.43 5.15
CA ILE A 68 -10.01 9.25 5.61
C ILE A 68 -10.78 8.01 5.15
N ASP A 69 -10.31 7.40 4.09
CA ASP A 69 -10.82 6.13 3.58
C ASP A 69 -10.08 5.01 4.32
N PHE A 70 -10.73 4.43 5.32
CA PHE A 70 -10.14 3.36 6.14
C PHE A 70 -10.00 2.02 5.40
N ASP A 71 -10.59 1.91 4.19
CA ASP A 71 -10.51 0.69 3.36
C ASP A 71 -9.28 0.71 2.42
N LYS A 72 -8.49 1.77 2.42
CA LYS A 72 -7.26 1.87 1.63
C LYS A 72 -6.02 1.68 2.47
N ASP A 73 -5.08 0.91 1.94
CA ASP A 73 -3.77 0.64 2.57
C ASP A 73 -2.89 1.90 2.74
N VAL A 74 -3.25 3.00 2.08
CA VAL A 74 -2.55 4.29 2.16
C VAL A 74 -3.55 5.37 2.53
N ILE A 75 -3.39 5.95 3.73
CA ILE A 75 -4.20 7.07 4.20
C ILE A 75 -3.52 8.38 3.80
N ASP A 76 -4.17 9.16 2.94
CA ASP A 76 -3.68 10.48 2.52
C ASP A 76 -4.06 11.56 3.54
N PHE A 77 -3.11 11.94 4.36
CA PHE A 77 -3.28 12.97 5.41
C PHE A 77 -2.98 14.39 4.92
N SER A 78 -2.55 14.60 3.67
CA SER A 78 -2.20 15.94 3.15
C SER A 78 -3.36 16.95 3.22
N LYS A 79 -4.60 16.45 3.20
CA LYS A 79 -5.80 17.27 3.33
C LYS A 79 -6.09 17.77 4.75
N LEU A 80 -5.43 17.18 5.77
CA LEU A 80 -5.53 17.65 7.17
C LEU A 80 -4.68 18.90 7.42
N ASP A 81 -3.65 19.16 6.63
CA ASP A 81 -2.82 20.36 6.75
C ASP A 81 -3.58 21.65 6.46
N SER A 82 -4.72 21.56 5.74
CA SER A 82 -5.62 22.69 5.50
C SER A 82 -6.52 23.07 6.69
N LEU A 83 -6.45 22.33 7.81
CA LEU A 83 -7.19 22.64 9.05
C LEU A 83 -6.51 23.80 9.80
N ASP A 84 -6.64 25.01 9.27
CA ASP A 84 -6.29 26.22 10.00
C ASP A 84 -7.46 26.67 10.86
N CYS A 85 -7.32 26.54 12.19
CA CYS A 85 -8.34 26.87 13.18
C CYS A 85 -7.94 28.09 14.01
N ASN A 86 -7.09 28.99 13.50
CA ASN A 86 -6.57 30.14 14.24
C ASN A 86 -7.64 31.06 14.83
N ASP A 87 -8.81 31.14 14.20
CA ASP A 87 -9.93 31.97 14.63
C ASP A 87 -10.95 31.25 15.52
N SER A 88 -10.66 29.99 15.91
CA SER A 88 -11.58 29.16 16.70
C SER A 88 -11.45 29.43 18.23
N ILE A 89 -12.44 28.96 18.99
CA ILE A 89 -12.36 28.94 20.45
C ILE A 89 -11.15 28.05 20.86
N LYS A 90 -10.43 28.46 21.94
CA LYS A 90 -9.23 27.76 22.43
C LYS A 90 -9.43 26.25 22.64
N GLU A 91 -10.60 25.86 23.12
CA GLU A 91 -10.99 24.45 23.31
C GLU A 91 -11.03 23.68 21.99
N MET A 92 -11.56 24.29 20.92
CA MET A 92 -11.63 23.70 19.61
C MET A 92 -10.25 23.55 18.99
N GLN A 93 -9.40 24.57 19.13
CA GLN A 93 -7.97 24.47 18.72
C GLN A 93 -7.26 23.34 19.45
N SER A 94 -7.49 23.21 20.78
CA SER A 94 -6.90 22.13 21.56
C SER A 94 -7.34 20.75 21.10
N ILE A 95 -8.63 20.57 20.79
CA ILE A 95 -9.18 19.31 20.25
C ILE A 95 -8.56 19.00 18.89
N THR A 96 -8.53 19.98 17.98
CA THR A 96 -7.96 19.81 16.64
C THR A 96 -6.46 19.44 16.70
N ASN A 97 -5.69 20.09 17.56
CA ASN A 97 -4.26 19.79 17.73
C ASN A 97 -4.03 18.39 18.33
N LYS A 98 -4.85 17.97 19.32
CA LYS A 98 -4.79 16.61 19.86
C LYS A 98 -5.15 15.57 18.80
N PHE A 99 -6.15 15.86 17.96
CA PHE A 99 -6.56 14.97 16.90
C PHE A 99 -5.45 14.81 15.84
N LYS A 100 -4.83 15.92 15.38
CA LYS A 100 -3.65 15.86 14.49
C LYS A 100 -2.54 15.02 15.11
N TYR A 101 -2.19 15.26 16.36
CA TYR A 101 -1.16 14.50 17.07
C TYR A 101 -1.46 12.99 17.13
N LEU A 102 -2.72 12.61 17.38
CA LEU A 102 -3.11 11.19 17.37
C LEU A 102 -2.99 10.56 15.97
N LEU A 103 -3.36 11.30 14.93
CA LEU A 103 -3.22 10.84 13.55
C LEU A 103 -1.75 10.64 13.17
N ASP A 104 -0.86 11.53 13.57
CA ASP A 104 0.59 11.40 13.35
C ASP A 104 1.13 10.13 14.00
N ILE A 105 0.74 9.86 15.26
CA ILE A 105 1.13 8.62 15.96
C ILE A 105 0.61 7.37 15.24
N ILE A 106 -0.65 7.39 14.81
CA ILE A 106 -1.25 6.24 14.10
C ILE A 106 -0.52 6.00 12.79
N THR A 107 -0.25 7.06 12.03
CA THR A 107 0.49 6.99 10.77
C THR A 107 1.90 6.42 10.96
N GLU A 108 2.62 6.92 11.97
CA GLU A 108 3.96 6.42 12.29
C GLU A 108 3.91 4.92 12.66
N ARG A 109 2.93 4.50 13.45
CA ARG A 109 2.76 3.08 13.82
C ARG A 109 2.44 2.21 12.62
N ILE A 110 1.51 2.63 11.75
CA ILE A 110 1.16 1.91 10.52
C ILE A 110 2.40 1.76 9.63
N ASN A 111 3.14 2.85 9.40
CA ASN A 111 4.35 2.81 8.58
C ASN A 111 5.42 1.90 9.18
N ARG A 112 5.56 1.88 10.51
CA ARG A 112 6.49 0.98 11.20
C ARG A 112 6.08 -0.48 11.01
N VAL A 113 4.81 -0.83 11.27
CA VAL A 113 4.29 -2.19 11.11
C VAL A 113 4.45 -2.67 9.67
N ASN A 114 4.09 -1.84 8.68
CA ASN A 114 4.25 -2.17 7.27
C ASN A 114 5.73 -2.36 6.90
N SER A 115 6.63 -1.52 7.42
CA SER A 115 8.08 -1.65 7.19
C SER A 115 8.66 -2.92 7.83
N GLU A 116 8.21 -3.27 9.04
CA GLU A 116 8.64 -4.49 9.73
C GLU A 116 8.10 -5.74 9.02
N SER A 117 6.84 -5.75 8.61
CA SER A 117 6.23 -6.82 7.81
C SER A 117 6.97 -6.99 6.49
N TYR A 118 7.21 -5.91 5.75
CA TYR A 118 7.96 -5.95 4.51
C TYR A 118 9.36 -6.56 4.69
N LYS A 119 10.12 -6.12 5.71
CA LYS A 119 11.45 -6.66 6.02
C LYS A 119 11.40 -8.12 6.44
N SER A 120 10.34 -8.55 7.13
CA SER A 120 10.20 -9.93 7.57
C SER A 120 9.81 -10.88 6.43
N GLU A 121 9.23 -10.38 5.33
CA GLU A 121 8.70 -11.17 4.22
C GLU A 121 9.55 -11.12 2.95
N HIS A 122 10.58 -10.26 2.90
CA HIS A 122 11.47 -10.11 1.74
C HIS A 122 12.91 -10.51 2.06
N ASP A 123 13.62 -10.97 1.03
CA ASP A 123 15.06 -11.21 1.08
C ASP A 123 15.84 -9.91 0.97
N GLY A 124 16.73 -9.64 1.94
CA GLY A 124 17.45 -8.37 2.04
C GLY A 124 18.46 -8.10 0.91
N LEU A 125 18.88 -9.11 0.14
CA LEU A 125 19.83 -8.95 -0.97
C LEU A 125 19.11 -8.70 -2.31
N THR A 126 18.04 -9.47 -2.56
CA THR A 126 17.39 -9.55 -3.87
C THR A 126 16.03 -8.87 -3.92
N ASN A 127 15.47 -8.53 -2.76
CA ASN A 127 14.12 -7.97 -2.60
C ASN A 127 12.97 -8.87 -3.13
N CYS A 128 13.26 -10.13 -3.44
CA CYS A 128 12.23 -11.14 -3.68
C CYS A 128 11.56 -11.50 -2.36
N TYR A 129 10.36 -12.09 -2.41
CA TYR A 129 9.78 -12.69 -1.22
C TYR A 129 10.71 -13.76 -0.63
N ASN A 130 10.65 -13.93 0.67
CA ASN A 130 11.45 -14.93 1.37
C ASN A 130 10.60 -16.16 1.74
N ARG A 131 11.21 -17.14 2.40
CA ARG A 131 10.57 -18.36 2.85
C ARG A 131 9.43 -18.12 3.85
N VAL A 132 9.52 -17.07 4.67
CA VAL A 132 8.46 -16.73 5.65
C VAL A 132 7.18 -16.35 4.93
N HIS A 133 7.28 -15.50 3.92
CA HIS A 133 6.12 -15.14 3.07
C HIS A 133 5.52 -16.38 2.40
N LEU A 134 6.36 -17.27 1.87
CA LEU A 134 5.88 -18.51 1.25
C LEU A 134 5.03 -19.35 2.21
N GLU A 135 5.50 -19.58 3.43
CA GLU A 135 4.78 -20.37 4.42
C GLU A 135 3.42 -19.75 4.77
N ASN A 136 3.34 -18.41 4.84
CA ASN A 136 2.09 -17.69 5.06
C ASN A 136 1.09 -17.88 3.90
N MET A 137 1.59 -18.03 2.67
CA MET A 137 0.77 -18.10 1.45
C MET A 137 0.37 -19.52 1.04
N LYS A 138 1.01 -20.56 1.57
CA LYS A 138 0.78 -21.97 1.14
C LYS A 138 -0.69 -22.37 1.10
N ASN A 139 -1.44 -22.09 2.18
CA ASN A 139 -2.86 -22.46 2.25
C ASN A 139 -3.69 -21.80 1.13
N MET A 140 -3.39 -20.55 0.79
CA MET A 140 -4.05 -19.83 -0.30
C MET A 140 -3.70 -20.48 -1.65
N TYR A 141 -2.46 -20.88 -1.84
CA TYR A 141 -2.01 -21.54 -3.05
C TYR A 141 -2.71 -22.89 -3.26
N GLU A 142 -2.81 -23.73 -2.24
CA GLU A 142 -3.49 -25.03 -2.29
C GLU A 142 -5.00 -24.90 -2.56
N CYS A 143 -5.62 -23.80 -2.10
CA CYS A 143 -7.03 -23.50 -2.35
C CYS A 143 -7.30 -22.93 -3.75
N SER A 144 -6.27 -22.52 -4.49
CA SER A 144 -6.41 -21.91 -5.81
C SER A 144 -6.84 -22.93 -6.87
N LYS A 145 -7.51 -22.49 -7.94
CA LYS A 145 -7.99 -23.39 -9.02
C LYS A 145 -6.85 -24.16 -9.69
N SER A 146 -5.69 -23.53 -9.83
CA SER A 146 -4.47 -24.19 -10.26
C SER A 146 -3.26 -23.41 -9.77
N VAL A 147 -2.16 -24.13 -9.55
CA VAL A 147 -0.87 -23.60 -9.11
C VAL A 147 0.22 -24.10 -10.04
N THR A 148 1.08 -23.23 -10.52
CA THR A 148 2.30 -23.60 -11.22
C THR A 148 3.49 -23.15 -10.40
N ILE A 149 4.42 -24.05 -10.12
CA ILE A 149 5.69 -23.77 -9.47
C ILE A 149 6.78 -23.86 -10.52
N ILE A 150 7.65 -22.84 -10.57
CA ILE A 150 8.90 -22.88 -11.32
C ILE A 150 10.01 -22.79 -10.26
N PHE A 151 10.73 -23.90 -10.06
CA PHE A 151 11.87 -23.94 -9.16
C PHE A 151 13.15 -23.65 -9.96
N ILE A 152 14.04 -22.80 -9.42
CA ILE A 152 15.16 -22.23 -10.17
C ILE A 152 16.43 -22.27 -9.31
N ASP A 153 17.54 -22.62 -9.94
CA ASP A 153 18.89 -22.60 -9.35
C ASP A 153 19.81 -21.70 -10.18
N VAL A 154 20.56 -20.84 -9.50
CA VAL A 154 21.57 -19.98 -10.11
C VAL A 154 22.89 -20.73 -10.18
N ASN A 155 23.25 -21.17 -11.39
CA ASN A 155 24.44 -21.96 -11.61
C ASN A 155 25.72 -21.18 -11.30
N ASN A 156 26.74 -21.87 -10.82
CA ASN A 156 28.10 -21.37 -10.61
C ASN A 156 28.26 -20.30 -9.52
N LEU A 157 27.30 -20.14 -8.58
CA LEU A 157 27.44 -19.20 -7.50
C LEU A 157 28.67 -19.49 -6.64
N LYS A 158 28.89 -20.75 -6.28
CA LYS A 158 30.07 -21.15 -5.48
C LYS A 158 31.39 -20.79 -6.20
N ARG A 159 31.50 -21.12 -7.50
CA ARG A 159 32.69 -20.77 -8.28
C ARG A 159 32.89 -19.25 -8.32
N MET A 160 31.83 -18.48 -8.48
CA MET A 160 31.87 -17.03 -8.47
C MET A 160 32.42 -16.49 -7.15
N ASN A 161 31.92 -17.03 -6.02
CA ASN A 161 32.42 -16.67 -4.70
C ASN A 161 33.90 -17.03 -4.49
N ASP A 162 34.30 -18.24 -4.90
CA ASP A 162 35.63 -18.75 -4.71
C ASP A 162 36.68 -18.02 -5.58
N GLU A 163 36.34 -17.63 -6.82
CA GLU A 163 37.25 -16.97 -7.77
C GLU A 163 37.26 -15.43 -7.60
N PHE A 164 36.11 -14.81 -7.29
CA PHE A 164 35.94 -13.33 -7.34
C PHE A 164 35.41 -12.71 -6.04
N GLY A 165 35.19 -13.53 -5.01
CA GLY A 165 34.71 -13.09 -3.70
C GLY A 165 33.19 -12.97 -3.59
N HIS A 166 32.71 -12.82 -2.36
CA HIS A 166 31.26 -12.80 -2.06
C HIS A 166 30.51 -11.64 -2.72
N GLU A 167 31.14 -10.50 -2.94
CA GLU A 167 30.51 -9.39 -3.63
C GLU A 167 30.13 -9.73 -5.09
N ALA A 168 30.96 -10.54 -5.76
CA ALA A 168 30.64 -11.02 -7.11
C ALA A 168 29.49 -12.04 -7.10
N GLY A 169 29.43 -12.91 -6.09
CA GLY A 169 28.29 -13.79 -5.88
C GLY A 169 26.99 -13.03 -5.60
N ASP A 170 27.05 -12.00 -4.77
CA ASP A 170 25.90 -11.12 -4.50
C ASP A 170 25.42 -10.39 -5.77
N ALA A 171 26.35 -9.91 -6.61
CA ALA A 171 26.03 -9.32 -7.89
C ALA A 171 25.37 -10.33 -8.85
N LEU A 172 25.83 -11.60 -8.86
CA LEU A 172 25.21 -12.68 -9.64
C LEU A 172 23.77 -12.93 -9.16
N LEU A 173 23.52 -12.99 -7.86
CA LEU A 173 22.19 -13.20 -7.27
C LEU A 173 21.25 -12.03 -7.56
N LYS A 174 21.72 -10.78 -7.48
CA LYS A 174 20.96 -9.60 -7.89
C LYS A 174 20.63 -9.62 -9.38
N SER A 175 21.57 -10.04 -10.21
CA SER A 175 21.33 -10.22 -11.65
C SER A 175 20.28 -11.29 -11.93
N ALA A 176 20.30 -12.41 -11.19
CA ALA A 176 19.27 -13.43 -11.28
C ALA A 176 17.90 -12.88 -10.91
N ALA A 177 17.78 -12.23 -9.75
CA ALA A 177 16.53 -11.59 -9.30
C ALA A 177 15.98 -10.58 -10.32
N PHE A 178 16.84 -9.76 -10.93
CA PHE A 178 16.44 -8.83 -11.99
C PHE A 178 15.84 -9.57 -13.21
N LYS A 179 16.44 -10.67 -13.62
CA LYS A 179 15.93 -11.49 -14.73
C LYS A 179 14.61 -12.19 -14.39
N LEU A 180 14.42 -12.53 -13.12
CA LEU A 180 13.17 -13.07 -12.60
C LEU A 180 12.07 -12.02 -12.47
N GLY A 181 12.40 -10.73 -12.46
CA GLY A 181 11.45 -9.62 -12.44
C GLY A 181 10.39 -9.65 -13.55
N PHE A 182 10.66 -10.35 -14.67
CA PHE A 182 9.65 -10.66 -15.70
C PHE A 182 8.38 -11.28 -15.09
N TRP A 183 8.54 -12.13 -14.08
CA TRP A 183 7.46 -12.89 -13.47
C TRP A 183 6.60 -12.10 -12.49
N ASN A 184 7.04 -10.91 -12.02
CA ASN A 184 6.28 -10.06 -11.10
C ASN A 184 4.90 -9.65 -11.64
N ASN A 185 4.70 -9.69 -12.96
CA ASN A 185 3.40 -9.43 -13.59
C ASN A 185 2.47 -10.66 -13.64
N TYR A 186 2.97 -11.83 -13.23
CA TYR A 186 2.26 -13.09 -13.39
C TYR A 186 2.07 -13.85 -12.09
N GLY A 187 2.95 -13.65 -11.11
CA GLY A 187 2.95 -14.36 -9.84
C GLY A 187 4.02 -13.88 -8.89
N ASP A 188 4.20 -14.60 -7.80
CA ASP A 188 5.10 -14.26 -6.72
C ASP A 188 6.49 -14.87 -6.97
N VAL A 189 7.54 -14.05 -6.77
CA VAL A 189 8.94 -14.47 -6.94
C VAL A 189 9.60 -14.57 -5.57
N TYR A 190 10.14 -15.73 -5.26
CA TYR A 190 10.75 -16.07 -4.00
C TYR A 190 12.24 -16.33 -4.14
N ARG A 191 13.02 -15.95 -3.12
CA ARG A 191 14.34 -16.53 -2.87
C ARG A 191 14.25 -17.51 -1.69
N MET A 192 14.51 -18.78 -1.96
CA MET A 192 14.37 -19.85 -0.98
C MET A 192 15.59 -19.96 -0.05
N GLY A 193 16.76 -19.51 -0.51
CA GLY A 193 18.02 -19.48 0.18
C GLY A 193 19.20 -19.77 -0.75
N GLY A 194 20.39 -19.29 -0.43
CA GLY A 194 21.56 -19.51 -1.28
C GLY A 194 21.35 -19.05 -2.72
N ASP A 195 21.40 -20.00 -3.64
CA ASP A 195 21.25 -19.87 -5.10
C ASP A 195 19.85 -20.27 -5.61
N GLU A 196 18.91 -20.62 -4.72
CA GLU A 196 17.61 -21.15 -5.07
C GLU A 196 16.54 -20.06 -5.09
N PHE A 197 15.77 -20.01 -6.17
CA PHE A 197 14.60 -19.16 -6.34
C PHE A 197 13.38 -20.01 -6.71
N MET A 198 12.20 -19.45 -6.48
CA MET A 198 10.95 -20.11 -6.86
C MET A 198 9.95 -19.06 -7.36
N ILE A 199 9.16 -19.43 -8.35
CA ILE A 199 8.06 -18.61 -8.85
C ILE A 199 6.77 -19.40 -8.65
N VAL A 200 5.73 -18.74 -8.11
CA VAL A 200 4.40 -19.33 -7.96
C VAL A 200 3.42 -18.52 -8.79
N VAL A 201 2.77 -19.18 -9.75
CA VAL A 201 1.76 -18.56 -10.60
C VAL A 201 0.42 -19.27 -10.41
N LEU A 202 -0.64 -18.49 -10.18
CA LEU A 202 -1.97 -19.00 -9.88
C LEU A 202 -2.93 -18.88 -11.08
N ASN A 203 -3.90 -19.82 -11.11
CA ASN A 203 -5.08 -19.73 -11.96
C ASN A 203 -4.75 -19.64 -13.48
N LYS A 204 -3.63 -20.21 -13.91
CA LYS A 204 -3.26 -20.36 -15.31
C LYS A 204 -3.23 -21.83 -15.71
N ASN A 205 -3.60 -22.13 -16.97
CA ASN A 205 -3.54 -23.48 -17.48
C ASN A 205 -2.10 -23.85 -17.93
N VAL A 206 -1.85 -25.15 -18.07
CA VAL A 206 -0.53 -25.71 -18.43
C VAL A 206 0.00 -25.16 -19.75
N ASP A 207 -0.85 -25.07 -20.77
CA ASP A 207 -0.43 -24.62 -22.11
C ASP A 207 -0.01 -23.13 -22.08
N TYR A 208 -0.73 -22.31 -21.33
CA TYR A 208 -0.37 -20.91 -21.12
C TYR A 208 0.99 -20.81 -20.42
N MET A 209 1.19 -21.59 -19.36
CA MET A 209 2.43 -21.58 -18.59
C MET A 209 3.62 -22.07 -19.43
N ASN A 210 3.46 -23.13 -20.23
CA ASN A 210 4.50 -23.62 -21.13
C ASN A 210 4.89 -22.55 -22.16
N LYS A 211 3.91 -21.85 -22.75
CA LYS A 211 4.19 -20.74 -23.67
C LYS A 211 4.96 -19.62 -22.98
N LEU A 212 4.56 -19.26 -21.77
CA LEU A 212 5.18 -18.17 -21.03
C LEU A 212 6.62 -18.49 -20.62
N VAL A 213 6.88 -19.71 -20.16
CA VAL A 213 8.25 -20.19 -19.85
C VAL A 213 9.13 -20.19 -21.09
N ASN A 214 8.59 -20.67 -22.22
CA ASN A 214 9.31 -20.69 -23.51
C ASN A 214 9.61 -19.28 -24.04
N GLN A 215 8.81 -18.28 -23.71
CA GLN A 215 9.07 -16.88 -24.04
C GLN A 215 10.11 -16.27 -23.09
N TRP A 216 10.03 -16.57 -21.81
CA TRP A 216 10.89 -16.00 -20.79
C TRP A 216 12.33 -16.53 -20.87
N TYR A 217 12.55 -17.84 -20.92
CA TYR A 217 13.88 -18.41 -20.77
C TYR A 217 14.91 -17.92 -21.80
N PRO A 218 14.59 -17.74 -23.08
CA PRO A 218 15.51 -17.12 -24.04
C PRO A 218 15.93 -15.70 -23.68
N THR A 219 15.08 -14.93 -22.98
CA THR A 219 15.40 -13.54 -22.56
C THR A 219 16.53 -13.51 -21.54
N VAL A 220 16.64 -14.54 -20.68
CA VAL A 220 17.76 -14.69 -19.73
C VAL A 220 19.10 -14.70 -20.48
N GLY A 221 19.17 -15.43 -21.59
CA GLY A 221 20.36 -15.46 -22.45
C GLY A 221 20.61 -14.15 -23.21
N GLN A 222 19.56 -13.43 -23.60
CA GLN A 222 19.70 -12.11 -24.25
C GLN A 222 20.25 -11.08 -23.25
N LEU A 223 19.68 -11.00 -22.07
CA LEU A 223 20.14 -10.12 -21.00
C LEU A 223 21.61 -10.37 -20.59
N ASN A 224 22.10 -11.61 -20.73
CA ASN A 224 23.51 -11.92 -20.53
C ASN A 224 24.45 -11.37 -21.61
N ARG A 225 23.94 -11.07 -22.82
CA ARG A 225 24.75 -10.50 -23.91
C ARG A 225 24.88 -8.97 -23.78
N ASP A 226 23.87 -8.36 -23.17
CA ASP A 226 23.78 -6.91 -23.02
C ASP A 226 24.51 -6.39 -21.77
N THR A 227 25.11 -7.28 -20.97
CA THR A 227 25.87 -6.94 -19.77
C THR A 227 27.35 -7.33 -19.94
N ASP A 228 28.26 -6.40 -19.69
CA ASP A 228 29.73 -6.65 -19.64
C ASP A 228 30.16 -7.49 -18.43
N GLY A 229 29.19 -7.97 -17.65
CA GLY A 229 29.40 -8.73 -16.42
C GLY A 229 29.34 -10.24 -16.58
N PHE A 230 29.34 -10.93 -15.44
CA PHE A 230 29.26 -12.38 -15.38
C PHE A 230 27.94 -12.92 -15.92
N LYS A 231 28.03 -13.99 -16.73
CA LYS A 231 26.84 -14.63 -17.30
C LYS A 231 26.05 -15.36 -16.23
N CYS A 232 24.82 -14.90 -15.98
CA CYS A 232 23.88 -15.59 -15.11
C CYS A 232 23.23 -16.75 -15.89
N VAL A 233 23.51 -17.97 -15.48
CA VAL A 233 22.92 -19.18 -16.06
C VAL A 233 21.95 -19.77 -15.05
N LEU A 234 20.71 -20.00 -15.48
CA LEU A 234 19.64 -20.53 -14.62
C LEU A 234 19.28 -21.94 -15.07
N SER A 235 19.18 -22.86 -14.11
CA SER A 235 18.49 -24.14 -14.27
C SER A 235 17.09 -24.01 -13.70
N TYR A 236 16.08 -24.57 -14.36
CA TYR A 236 14.71 -24.50 -13.87
C TYR A 236 13.93 -25.79 -14.08
N GLY A 237 12.92 -26.02 -13.25
CA GLY A 237 11.94 -27.08 -13.41
C GLY A 237 10.54 -26.55 -13.17
N VAL A 238 9.56 -27.08 -13.89
CA VAL A 238 8.16 -26.63 -13.83
C VAL A 238 7.27 -27.77 -13.39
N ALA A 239 6.43 -27.52 -12.38
CA ALA A 239 5.37 -28.42 -11.96
C ALA A 239 4.03 -27.68 -11.93
N HIS A 240 2.95 -28.39 -12.24
CA HIS A 240 1.60 -27.82 -12.29
C HIS A 240 0.63 -28.68 -11.49
N GLY A 241 -0.08 -28.06 -10.53
CA GLY A 241 -1.09 -28.65 -9.68
C GLY A 241 -2.47 -28.06 -9.92
N GLN A 242 -3.49 -28.86 -9.65
CA GLN A 242 -4.89 -28.45 -9.62
C GLN A 242 -5.30 -28.11 -8.17
N GLN A 243 -6.51 -27.57 -8.01
CA GLN A 243 -7.07 -27.24 -6.71
C GLN A 243 -6.98 -28.43 -5.72
N GLY A 244 -6.50 -28.15 -4.50
CA GLY A 244 -6.29 -29.16 -3.47
C GLY A 244 -5.02 -29.98 -3.66
N CYS A 245 -4.09 -29.56 -4.55
CA CYS A 245 -2.79 -30.20 -4.64
C CYS A 245 -1.98 -29.98 -3.36
N ASN A 246 -1.15 -30.93 -2.99
CA ASN A 246 -0.17 -30.75 -1.93
C ASN A 246 0.99 -29.89 -2.46
N PHE A 247 1.15 -28.70 -1.87
CA PHE A 247 2.14 -27.72 -2.33
C PHE A 247 3.58 -28.23 -2.21
N ASP A 248 3.93 -28.91 -1.13
CA ASP A 248 5.29 -29.43 -0.91
C ASP A 248 5.64 -30.54 -1.91
N ALA A 249 4.68 -31.41 -2.22
CA ALA A 249 4.86 -32.43 -3.25
C ALA A 249 5.04 -31.80 -4.64
N LEU A 250 4.29 -30.74 -4.95
CA LEU A 250 4.41 -30.00 -6.20
C LEU A 250 5.76 -29.28 -6.31
N GLN A 251 6.21 -28.65 -5.22
CA GLN A 251 7.51 -28.01 -5.13
C GLN A 251 8.64 -29.03 -5.40
N LYS A 252 8.56 -30.20 -4.78
CA LYS A 252 9.53 -31.28 -4.99
C LYS A 252 9.57 -31.72 -6.45
N GLN A 253 8.42 -31.87 -7.12
CA GLN A 253 8.41 -32.20 -8.56
C GLN A 253 9.10 -31.14 -9.43
N ALA A 254 8.92 -29.85 -9.07
CA ALA A 254 9.61 -28.77 -9.78
C ALA A 254 11.13 -28.82 -9.54
N ASP A 255 11.55 -29.06 -8.31
CA ASP A 255 12.95 -29.21 -7.92
C ASP A 255 13.63 -30.39 -8.64
N ASP A 256 13.02 -31.59 -8.65
CA ASP A 256 13.54 -32.75 -9.36
C ASP A 256 13.79 -32.43 -10.85
N LYS A 257 12.87 -31.75 -11.53
CA LYS A 257 13.04 -31.34 -12.94
C LYS A 257 14.11 -30.26 -13.12
N MET A 258 14.26 -29.33 -12.18
CA MET A 258 15.31 -28.33 -12.18
C MET A 258 16.68 -29.01 -12.05
N TYR A 259 16.80 -30.01 -11.18
CA TYR A 259 18.03 -30.78 -11.01
C TYR A 259 18.41 -31.54 -12.31
N ASP A 260 17.45 -32.19 -12.98
CA ASP A 260 17.66 -32.85 -14.29
C ASP A 260 18.23 -31.88 -15.32
N MET A 261 17.66 -30.67 -15.41
CA MET A 261 18.16 -29.62 -16.28
C MET A 261 19.57 -29.16 -15.88
N LYS A 262 19.84 -28.99 -14.58
CA LYS A 262 21.16 -28.62 -14.05
C LYS A 262 22.23 -29.66 -14.48
N VAL A 263 21.93 -30.94 -14.35
CA VAL A 263 22.80 -32.05 -14.80
C VAL A 263 23.04 -31.99 -16.30
N ALA A 264 21.99 -31.78 -17.09
CA ALA A 264 22.11 -31.67 -18.55
C ALA A 264 22.97 -30.47 -18.99
N LEU A 265 22.82 -29.32 -18.34
CA LEU A 265 23.65 -28.14 -18.61
C LEU A 265 25.13 -28.38 -18.25
N LYS A 266 25.42 -28.97 -17.09
CA LYS A 266 26.80 -29.30 -16.71
C LYS A 266 27.48 -30.24 -17.72
N LYS A 267 26.78 -31.28 -18.14
CA LYS A 267 27.29 -32.18 -19.18
C LYS A 267 27.59 -31.44 -20.49
N LYS A 268 26.71 -30.52 -20.90
CA LYS A 268 26.87 -29.73 -22.12
C LYS A 268 28.08 -28.79 -22.07
N PHE A 269 28.37 -28.23 -20.89
CA PHE A 269 29.49 -27.29 -20.71
C PHE A 269 30.77 -27.94 -20.19
N GLY A 270 30.80 -29.27 -19.98
CA GLY A 270 31.98 -30.02 -19.52
C GLY A 270 32.34 -29.71 -18.05
N GLU A 271 31.37 -29.29 -17.23
CA GLU A 271 31.59 -28.98 -15.82
C GLU A 271 31.41 -30.23 -14.96
N PRO A 272 32.19 -30.39 -13.84
CA PRO A 272 32.05 -31.54 -12.95
C PRO A 272 30.70 -31.55 -12.26
N LEU A 273 30.07 -32.72 -12.19
CA LEU A 273 28.89 -32.99 -11.37
C LEU A 273 29.32 -33.01 -9.91
N ARG A 274 29.03 -31.97 -9.16
CA ARG A 274 29.13 -31.94 -7.69
C ARG A 274 27.75 -31.81 -7.11
#